data_5e56e937b3205814839135d917da2d8b
#
_entry.id   5e56e937b3205814839135d917da2d8b
#
_cell.length_a   1.000
_cell.length_b   1.000
_cell.length_c   1.000
_cell.angle_alpha   90.00
_cell.angle_beta   90.00
_cell.angle_gamma   90.00
#
_symmetry.space_group_name_H-M   'P 1'
#
loop_
_entity.id
_entity.type
_entity.pdbx_description
1 polymer ?
#
loop_
_entity_poly.entity_id
_entity_poly.type
_entity_poly.pdbx_seq_one_letter_code
_entity_poly.pdbx_strand_id
1 'polypeptide(L)'
;MSIRLRLTVWYSVLLAFTLLLFGIAIYTFVDYNTYAHIKSRIQAQVNQLKVLPTLDLQNRFDFDVPKSDVKRLEDAELYIQIVSFRNKTPRMSPNLSELGLNIPMPQRAAQIKEGYRKIEVSGYEFLVYENAIVLGDQVEGALQVFAFTGREALFTKELRSILIIASMVTIVLAFSLGLFLAQKSLRPIENIIRATDRIQKGADLSVRIPREGPSDDEIGQLTDRINSMLGRMETFYNELDEAYRAQRRFVSDASHELRTPLTTIRGNVDLLQKMWMKQQEPIQMSQSDREQMSLEALRDIADESERMSHLVNDLLSLARADAGYVMSKVLVELKPMVEEVVRRAQFLPRKAEWELGDIDVLEDLYVYGNKDYLQQMLFIFIENAFKYTPEGKVRLTALRQDNQIGLKVDDTGIGMNEKEVPYIFERFYRADVSRGVTSGTGLGLAIAKWIIDEHRGSVEVVTKPGKGTSFIVWLPLATVDGSGDYPV
;
A
#
# COMPACT_ATOMS: atom_id res chain seq x y z
N MET A 1 18.84 -11.03 -12.87
CA MET A 1 19.43 -11.42 -11.56
C MET A 1 18.45 -11.02 -10.47
N SER A 2 18.02 -11.92 -9.59
CA SER A 2 17.11 -11.58 -8.48
C SER A 2 17.82 -10.65 -7.48
N ILE A 3 17.06 -9.81 -6.78
CA ILE A 3 17.57 -8.90 -5.73
C ILE A 3 18.38 -9.69 -4.69
N ARG A 4 17.92 -10.86 -4.30
CA ARG A 4 18.59 -11.79 -3.36
C ARG A 4 20.02 -12.12 -3.81
N LEU A 5 20.17 -12.58 -5.04
CA LEU A 5 21.46 -12.98 -5.59
C LEU A 5 22.40 -11.77 -5.75
N ARG A 6 21.86 -10.65 -6.20
CA ARG A 6 22.63 -9.41 -6.35
C ARG A 6 23.21 -8.93 -5.02
N LEU A 7 22.40 -8.93 -3.97
CA LEU A 7 22.80 -8.49 -2.63
C LEU A 7 23.85 -9.42 -2.03
N THR A 8 23.65 -10.75 -2.13
CA THR A 8 24.61 -11.75 -1.64
C THR A 8 25.95 -11.65 -2.38
N VAL A 9 25.93 -11.49 -3.71
CA VAL A 9 27.16 -11.34 -4.50
C VAL A 9 27.92 -10.08 -4.08
N TRP A 10 27.25 -8.94 -3.91
CA TRP A 10 27.91 -7.70 -3.48
C TRP A 10 28.60 -7.83 -2.12
N TYR A 11 27.92 -8.41 -1.13
CA TYR A 11 28.50 -8.64 0.19
C TYR A 11 29.67 -9.64 0.13
N SER A 12 29.52 -10.71 -0.67
CA SER A 12 30.60 -11.69 -0.82
C SER A 12 31.83 -11.11 -1.50
N VAL A 13 31.66 -10.25 -2.50
CA VAL A 13 32.77 -9.55 -3.17
C VAL A 13 33.45 -8.58 -2.20
N LEU A 14 32.68 -7.81 -1.44
CA LEU A 14 33.21 -6.91 -0.43
C LEU A 14 34.03 -7.69 0.63
N LEU A 15 33.47 -8.80 1.12
CA LEU A 15 34.15 -9.67 2.09
C LEU A 15 35.44 -10.26 1.50
N ALA A 16 35.40 -10.74 0.26
CA ALA A 16 36.60 -11.27 -0.42
C ALA A 16 37.70 -10.21 -0.54
N PHE A 17 37.32 -8.97 -0.90
CA PHE A 17 38.26 -7.85 -0.98
C PHE A 17 38.87 -7.49 0.38
N THR A 18 38.07 -7.45 1.44
CA THR A 18 38.56 -7.16 2.79
C THR A 18 39.47 -8.27 3.31
N LEU A 19 39.10 -9.55 3.08
CA LEU A 19 39.99 -10.68 3.45
C LEU A 19 41.29 -10.68 2.67
N LEU A 20 41.28 -10.31 1.38
CA LEU A 20 42.48 -10.18 0.57
C LEU A 20 43.40 -9.10 1.15
N LEU A 21 42.90 -7.89 1.41
CA LEU A 21 43.67 -6.81 2.01
C LEU A 21 44.25 -7.21 3.38
N PHE A 22 43.43 -7.81 4.22
CA PHE A 22 43.83 -8.28 5.54
C PHE A 22 44.89 -9.37 5.45
N GLY A 23 44.70 -10.34 4.55
CA GLY A 23 45.70 -11.40 4.30
C GLY A 23 47.03 -10.86 3.83
N ILE A 24 47.03 -9.90 2.88
CA ILE A 24 48.26 -9.24 2.42
C ILE A 24 48.93 -8.47 3.57
N ALA A 25 48.16 -7.74 4.36
CA ALA A 25 48.67 -6.98 5.49
C ALA A 25 49.33 -7.88 6.55
N ILE A 26 48.66 -8.97 6.94
CA ILE A 26 49.26 -9.94 7.89
C ILE A 26 50.50 -10.59 7.32
N TYR A 27 50.43 -11.08 6.08
CA TYR A 27 51.57 -11.73 5.45
C TYR A 27 52.78 -10.79 5.37
N THR A 28 52.61 -9.58 4.89
CA THR A 28 53.69 -8.61 4.78
C THR A 28 54.24 -8.17 6.13
N PHE A 29 53.39 -8.00 7.12
CA PHE A 29 53.79 -7.67 8.49
C PHE A 29 54.64 -8.78 9.12
N VAL A 30 54.18 -10.04 9.01
CA VAL A 30 54.87 -11.19 9.58
C VAL A 30 56.20 -11.42 8.85
N ASP A 31 56.21 -11.38 7.51
CA ASP A 31 57.44 -11.53 6.71
C ASP A 31 58.48 -10.44 7.08
N TYR A 32 58.03 -9.17 7.11
CA TYR A 32 58.89 -8.06 7.49
C TYR A 32 59.49 -8.23 8.90
N ASN A 33 58.64 -8.53 9.90
CA ASN A 33 59.08 -8.68 11.29
C ASN A 33 60.02 -9.87 11.47
N THR A 34 59.74 -11.00 10.84
CA THR A 34 60.59 -12.21 10.88
C THR A 34 61.96 -11.93 10.32
N TYR A 35 62.06 -11.32 9.14
CA TYR A 35 63.37 -11.01 8.54
C TYR A 35 64.07 -9.82 9.21
N ALA A 36 63.34 -8.88 9.84
CA ALA A 36 63.93 -7.80 10.61
C ALA A 36 64.73 -8.31 11.82
N HIS A 37 64.23 -9.33 12.52
CA HIS A 37 64.93 -9.97 13.62
C HIS A 37 66.23 -10.67 13.15
N ILE A 38 66.20 -11.37 12.02
CA ILE A 38 67.41 -12.01 11.47
C ILE A 38 68.44 -10.96 11.05
N LYS A 39 68.04 -9.90 10.37
CA LYS A 39 68.89 -8.78 10.00
C LYS A 39 69.54 -8.12 11.22
N SER A 40 68.78 -7.88 12.28
CA SER A 40 69.31 -7.33 13.53
C SER A 40 70.34 -8.24 14.18
N ARG A 41 70.07 -9.58 14.17
CA ARG A 41 71.04 -10.58 14.69
C ARG A 41 72.34 -10.57 13.88
N ILE A 42 72.27 -10.59 12.56
CA ILE A 42 73.43 -10.49 11.68
C ILE A 42 74.21 -9.19 11.95
N GLN A 43 73.50 -8.05 11.97
CA GLN A 43 74.14 -6.73 12.15
C GLN A 43 74.83 -6.59 13.50
N ALA A 44 74.20 -7.11 14.57
CA ALA A 44 74.84 -7.09 15.91
C ALA A 44 76.10 -7.86 15.96
N GLN A 45 76.24 -8.98 15.24
CA GLN A 45 77.43 -9.78 15.18
C GLN A 45 78.51 -9.20 14.22
N VAL A 46 78.08 -8.76 13.04
CA VAL A 46 78.95 -8.14 12.03
C VAL A 46 79.67 -6.88 12.57
N ASN A 47 78.93 -6.05 13.32
CA ASN A 47 79.52 -4.83 13.93
C ASN A 47 80.69 -5.10 14.92
N GLN A 48 80.74 -6.30 15.47
CA GLN A 48 81.79 -6.74 16.42
C GLN A 48 82.85 -7.60 15.76
N LEU A 49 82.73 -7.92 14.48
CA LEU A 49 83.62 -8.82 13.76
C LEU A 49 84.93 -8.08 13.36
N LYS A 50 86.04 -8.68 13.68
CA LYS A 50 87.31 -8.18 13.28
C LYS A 50 87.87 -9.03 12.15
N VAL A 51 88.00 -8.46 10.97
CA VAL A 51 88.67 -9.09 9.84
C VAL A 51 90.13 -8.62 9.84
N LEU A 52 91.02 -9.57 9.99
CA LEU A 52 92.51 -9.28 10.09
C LEU A 52 93.21 -9.66 8.79
N PRO A 53 94.01 -8.83 8.23
CA PRO A 53 94.91 -9.18 7.12
C PRO A 53 95.93 -10.19 7.59
N THR A 54 96.08 -11.29 6.83
CA THR A 54 97.10 -12.34 7.12
C THR A 54 97.81 -12.73 5.83
N LEU A 55 98.88 -13.52 5.97
CA LEU A 55 99.55 -14.15 4.84
C LEU A 55 99.29 -15.65 4.87
N ASP A 56 99.01 -16.25 3.70
CA ASP A 56 98.82 -17.68 3.58
C ASP A 56 100.19 -18.42 3.61
N LEU A 57 100.17 -19.74 3.59
CA LEU A 57 101.37 -20.58 3.56
C LEU A 57 102.28 -20.36 2.35
N GLN A 58 101.77 -19.69 1.31
CA GLN A 58 102.54 -19.31 0.11
C GLN A 58 102.92 -17.82 0.09
N ASN A 59 102.82 -17.16 1.27
CA ASN A 59 103.15 -15.75 1.46
C ASN A 59 102.24 -14.82 0.60
N ARG A 60 101.02 -15.25 0.25
CA ARG A 60 100.01 -14.46 -0.44
C ARG A 60 99.08 -13.79 0.56
N PHE A 61 98.67 -12.59 0.26
CA PHE A 61 97.80 -11.81 1.07
C PHE A 61 96.41 -12.45 1.18
N ASP A 62 95.94 -12.62 2.40
CA ASP A 62 94.68 -13.24 2.71
C ASP A 62 94.01 -12.55 3.90
N PHE A 63 92.73 -12.94 4.25
CA PHE A 63 92.01 -12.41 5.38
C PHE A 63 91.61 -13.54 6.33
N ASP A 64 91.67 -13.29 7.64
CA ASP A 64 91.26 -14.23 8.67
C ASP A 64 90.40 -13.57 9.72
N VAL A 65 89.60 -14.37 10.43
CA VAL A 65 88.76 -13.93 11.53
C VAL A 65 89.22 -14.65 12.80
N PRO A 66 89.36 -13.91 13.92
CA PRO A 66 89.74 -14.55 15.19
C PRO A 66 88.84 -15.71 15.54
N LYS A 67 89.37 -16.80 16.05
CA LYS A 67 88.59 -17.99 16.45
C LYS A 67 87.51 -17.67 17.46
N SER A 68 87.70 -16.68 18.34
CA SER A 68 86.66 -16.18 19.27
C SER A 68 85.47 -15.59 18.56
N ASP A 69 85.72 -14.88 17.45
CA ASP A 69 84.66 -14.24 16.69
C ASP A 69 83.91 -15.27 15.82
N VAL A 70 84.67 -16.27 15.25
CA VAL A 70 84.00 -17.40 14.55
C VAL A 70 83.14 -18.18 15.50
N LYS A 71 83.56 -18.53 16.70
CA LYS A 71 82.75 -19.25 17.69
C LYS A 71 81.51 -18.47 18.11
N ARG A 72 81.65 -17.15 18.30
CA ARG A 72 80.51 -16.28 18.63
C ARG A 72 79.49 -16.25 17.50
N LEU A 73 79.86 -16.28 16.24
CA LEU A 73 78.97 -16.38 15.10
C LEU A 73 78.27 -17.75 15.04
N GLU A 74 79.05 -18.83 15.29
CA GLU A 74 78.47 -20.20 15.39
C GLU A 74 77.43 -20.31 16.51
N ASP A 75 77.71 -19.76 17.70
CA ASP A 75 76.78 -19.72 18.83
C ASP A 75 75.53 -18.88 18.49
N ALA A 76 75.62 -17.93 17.60
CA ALA A 76 74.54 -17.15 17.05
C ALA A 76 73.84 -17.82 15.84
N GLU A 77 74.18 -19.05 15.51
CA GLU A 77 73.66 -19.79 14.33
C GLU A 77 73.96 -19.04 13.00
N LEU A 78 75.09 -18.34 12.91
CA LEU A 78 75.52 -17.63 11.71
C LEU A 78 76.64 -18.37 11.07
N TYR A 79 76.74 -18.24 9.78
CA TYR A 79 77.84 -18.80 8.96
C TYR A 79 78.62 -17.68 8.33
N ILE A 80 79.88 -17.85 8.14
CA ILE A 80 80.74 -16.83 7.55
C ILE A 80 81.58 -17.39 6.38
N GLN A 81 81.69 -16.59 5.34
CA GLN A 81 82.57 -16.80 4.23
C GLN A 81 83.34 -15.49 3.95
N ILE A 82 84.67 -15.63 3.85
CA ILE A 82 85.51 -14.51 3.44
C ILE A 82 86.15 -14.91 2.12
N VAL A 83 86.12 -13.98 1.19
CA VAL A 83 86.69 -14.17 -0.14
C VAL A 83 87.73 -13.13 -0.37
N SER A 84 89.02 -13.56 -0.57
CA SER A 84 90.07 -12.69 -1.02
C SER A 84 90.18 -12.75 -2.56
N PHE A 85 90.21 -11.59 -3.23
CA PHE A 85 90.30 -11.55 -4.71
C PHE A 85 91.65 -11.92 -5.22
N ARG A 86 92.66 -11.87 -4.36
CA ARG A 86 94.01 -12.28 -4.69
C ARG A 86 94.25 -13.79 -4.62
N ASN A 87 93.62 -14.44 -3.61
CA ASN A 87 93.81 -15.86 -3.38
C ASN A 87 92.74 -16.74 -4.07
N LYS A 88 91.57 -16.19 -4.39
CA LYS A 88 90.42 -16.86 -5.02
C LYS A 88 89.90 -18.11 -4.29
N THR A 89 90.44 -18.43 -3.14
CA THR A 89 89.92 -19.51 -2.28
C THR A 89 89.13 -18.92 -1.13
N PRO A 90 87.85 -19.32 -0.96
CA PRO A 90 87.07 -18.80 0.15
C PRO A 90 87.51 -19.43 1.47
N ARG A 91 87.65 -18.63 2.52
CA ARG A 91 87.71 -19.13 3.89
C ARG A 91 86.35 -19.18 4.47
N MET A 92 85.88 -20.35 4.92
CA MET A 92 84.59 -20.61 5.51
C MET A 92 84.76 -20.94 6.98
N SER A 93 83.73 -20.56 7.79
CA SER A 93 83.61 -21.05 9.15
C SER A 93 83.41 -22.58 9.17
N PRO A 94 83.86 -23.27 10.23
CA PRO A 94 83.79 -24.74 10.34
C PRO A 94 82.33 -25.24 10.10
N ASN A 95 81.35 -24.59 10.75
CA ASN A 95 79.93 -24.94 10.59
C ASN A 95 79.46 -24.77 9.15
N LEU A 96 79.99 -23.80 8.36
CA LEU A 96 79.65 -23.64 6.97
C LEU A 96 80.30 -24.72 6.09
N SER A 97 81.57 -25.06 6.39
CA SER A 97 82.28 -26.07 5.66
C SER A 97 81.70 -27.46 5.84
N GLU A 98 81.18 -27.78 7.03
CA GLU A 98 80.47 -29.05 7.35
C GLU A 98 79.22 -29.25 6.54
N LEU A 99 78.50 -28.15 6.11
CA LEU A 99 77.30 -28.25 5.26
C LEU A 99 77.64 -28.68 3.82
N GLY A 100 78.88 -28.64 3.39
CA GLY A 100 79.27 -29.08 2.06
C GLY A 100 78.63 -28.30 0.90
N LEU A 101 78.16 -27.09 1.15
CA LEU A 101 77.40 -26.30 0.19
C LEU A 101 78.32 -25.47 -0.69
N ASN A 102 78.06 -25.47 -1.98
CA ASN A 102 78.79 -24.60 -2.92
C ASN A 102 78.17 -23.21 -2.96
N ILE A 103 78.61 -22.30 -2.10
CA ILE A 103 78.06 -20.96 -1.94
C ILE A 103 78.60 -20.02 -3.00
N PRO A 104 77.72 -19.26 -3.70
CA PRO A 104 78.13 -18.28 -4.68
C PRO A 104 79.05 -17.21 -4.06
N MET A 105 80.21 -16.98 -4.61
CA MET A 105 81.14 -15.96 -4.14
C MET A 105 81.48 -14.92 -5.22
N PRO A 106 81.63 -13.65 -4.88
CA PRO A 106 82.04 -12.63 -5.80
C PRO A 106 83.56 -12.87 -6.18
N GLN A 107 83.85 -12.81 -7.47
CA GLN A 107 85.24 -12.99 -7.97
C GLN A 107 85.94 -11.65 -8.21
N ARG A 108 85.16 -10.54 -8.21
CA ARG A 108 85.68 -9.17 -8.45
C ARG A 108 84.86 -8.18 -7.63
N ALA A 109 85.52 -7.05 -7.29
CA ALA A 109 84.81 -5.98 -6.53
C ALA A 109 83.46 -5.56 -7.13
N ALA A 110 83.37 -5.50 -8.46
CA ALA A 110 82.14 -5.10 -9.15
C ALA A 110 80.97 -6.11 -8.96
N GLN A 111 81.26 -7.30 -8.43
CA GLN A 111 80.22 -8.33 -8.16
C GLN A 111 79.67 -8.30 -6.75
N ILE A 112 80.31 -7.51 -5.85
CA ILE A 112 79.81 -7.35 -4.48
C ILE A 112 78.49 -6.58 -4.51
N LYS A 113 77.48 -7.17 -3.89
CA LYS A 113 76.18 -6.53 -3.66
C LYS A 113 76.05 -6.26 -2.18
N GLU A 114 76.52 -5.10 -1.75
CA GLU A 114 76.45 -4.71 -0.34
C GLU A 114 75.08 -4.71 0.20
N GLY A 115 74.88 -5.21 1.42
CA GLY A 115 73.58 -5.30 2.11
C GLY A 115 73.00 -6.69 2.18
N TYR A 116 71.70 -6.78 2.43
CA TYR A 116 70.99 -8.03 2.65
C TYR A 116 70.39 -8.54 1.38
N ARG A 117 70.55 -9.84 1.12
CA ARG A 117 69.84 -10.54 0.03
C ARG A 117 69.46 -11.97 0.44
N LYS A 118 68.36 -12.46 -0.11
CA LYS A 118 67.98 -13.89 0.03
C LYS A 118 68.66 -14.67 -1.08
N ILE A 119 69.26 -15.80 -0.73
CA ILE A 119 69.82 -16.75 -1.71
C ILE A 119 69.31 -18.16 -1.38
N GLU A 120 69.18 -18.95 -2.41
CA GLU A 120 68.92 -20.37 -2.28
C GLU A 120 70.10 -21.16 -2.77
N VAL A 121 70.62 -22.05 -1.94
CA VAL A 121 71.75 -22.91 -2.25
C VAL A 121 71.37 -24.34 -1.95
N SER A 122 71.37 -25.21 -2.97
CA SER A 122 71.05 -26.64 -2.84
C SER A 122 69.70 -26.90 -2.13
N GLY A 123 68.69 -26.04 -2.34
CA GLY A 123 67.36 -26.17 -1.71
C GLY A 123 67.27 -25.57 -0.30
N TYR A 124 68.32 -24.99 0.22
CA TYR A 124 68.34 -24.29 1.50
C TYR A 124 68.28 -22.77 1.31
N GLU A 125 67.36 -22.10 1.97
CA GLU A 125 67.27 -20.64 1.95
C GLU A 125 68.14 -20.00 3.00
N PHE A 126 68.93 -18.98 2.60
CA PHE A 126 69.76 -18.18 3.47
C PHE A 126 69.50 -16.69 3.26
N LEU A 127 69.53 -15.93 4.35
CA LEU A 127 69.65 -14.48 4.30
C LEU A 127 71.20 -14.15 4.38
N VAL A 128 71.69 -13.52 3.37
CA VAL A 128 73.11 -13.15 3.29
C VAL A 128 73.24 -11.65 3.48
N TYR A 129 74.16 -11.27 4.36
CA TYR A 129 74.68 -9.93 4.43
C TYR A 129 76.11 -9.91 3.76
N GLU A 130 76.28 -9.08 2.76
CA GLU A 130 77.52 -8.97 2.01
C GLU A 130 78.09 -7.58 2.19
N ASN A 131 79.41 -7.51 2.51
CA ASN A 131 80.13 -6.25 2.66
C ASN A 131 81.50 -6.34 2.02
N ALA A 132 81.98 -5.25 1.45
CA ALA A 132 83.34 -5.16 0.89
C ALA A 132 84.35 -5.08 1.99
N ILE A 133 85.47 -5.79 1.81
CA ILE A 133 86.66 -5.65 2.65
C ILE A 133 87.65 -4.70 1.92
N VAL A 134 87.80 -3.51 2.50
CA VAL A 134 88.65 -2.46 1.93
C VAL A 134 89.97 -2.37 2.70
N LEU A 135 91.09 -2.34 1.98
CA LEU A 135 92.39 -2.12 2.54
C LEU A 135 93.04 -0.93 1.80
N GLY A 136 93.28 0.16 2.52
CA GLY A 136 93.60 1.42 1.87
C GLY A 136 92.48 1.92 0.98
N ASP A 137 92.76 2.20 -0.30
CA ASP A 137 91.70 2.68 -1.26
C ASP A 137 91.22 1.56 -2.22
N GLN A 138 91.57 0.31 -1.95
CA GLN A 138 91.21 -0.80 -2.84
C GLN A 138 90.37 -1.84 -2.15
N VAL A 139 89.33 -2.32 -2.88
CA VAL A 139 88.49 -3.45 -2.42
C VAL A 139 89.27 -4.74 -2.72
N GLU A 140 89.72 -5.40 -1.67
CA GLU A 140 90.57 -6.59 -1.75
C GLU A 140 89.80 -7.91 -1.52
N GLY A 141 88.54 -7.83 -1.05
CA GLY A 141 87.77 -9.03 -0.77
C GLY A 141 86.37 -8.73 -0.41
N ALA A 142 85.58 -9.75 -0.05
CA ALA A 142 84.20 -9.68 0.41
C ALA A 142 83.97 -10.52 1.65
N LEU A 143 83.30 -9.95 2.60
CA LEU A 143 82.75 -10.64 3.76
C LEU A 143 81.28 -11.02 3.49
N GLN A 144 80.94 -12.25 3.61
CA GLN A 144 79.53 -12.76 3.52
C GLN A 144 79.23 -13.47 4.82
N VAL A 145 78.07 -12.97 5.47
CA VAL A 145 77.51 -13.61 6.68
C VAL A 145 76.17 -14.14 6.35
N PHE A 146 75.96 -15.40 6.60
CA PHE A 146 74.76 -16.11 6.26
C PHE A 146 74.00 -16.48 7.52
N ALA A 147 72.67 -16.32 7.47
CA ALA A 147 71.72 -16.91 8.41
C ALA A 147 70.85 -17.90 7.67
N PHE A 148 70.70 -19.10 8.19
CA PHE A 148 69.77 -20.08 7.66
C PHE A 148 68.30 -19.62 7.92
N THR A 149 67.46 -19.56 6.89
CA THR A 149 66.11 -19.05 6.95
C THR A 149 65.05 -20.08 6.52
N GLY A 150 65.48 -21.35 6.46
CA GLY A 150 64.58 -22.41 6.00
C GLY A 150 63.32 -22.60 6.88
N ARG A 151 63.45 -22.40 8.20
CA ARG A 151 62.30 -22.48 9.14
C ARG A 151 61.33 -21.35 8.90
N GLU A 152 61.86 -20.13 8.75
CA GLU A 152 61.07 -18.92 8.51
C GLU A 152 60.40 -18.97 7.15
N ALA A 153 61.05 -19.48 6.14
CA ALA A 153 60.48 -19.67 4.81
C ALA A 153 59.34 -20.69 4.81
N LEU A 154 59.54 -21.80 5.53
CA LEU A 154 58.43 -22.78 5.73
C LEU A 154 57.26 -22.17 6.48
N PHE A 155 57.53 -21.47 7.58
CA PHE A 155 56.49 -20.80 8.36
C PHE A 155 55.70 -19.79 7.53
N THR A 156 56.37 -18.92 6.77
CA THR A 156 55.66 -17.94 5.91
C THR A 156 54.88 -18.62 4.79
N LYS A 157 55.38 -19.76 4.25
CA LYS A 157 54.65 -20.58 3.25
C LYS A 157 53.39 -21.23 3.86
N GLU A 158 53.51 -21.79 5.06
CA GLU A 158 52.38 -22.39 5.79
C GLU A 158 51.35 -21.31 6.14
N LEU A 159 51.77 -20.17 6.68
CA LEU A 159 50.93 -19.03 6.99
C LEU A 159 50.12 -18.59 5.76
N ARG A 160 50.79 -18.45 4.60
CA ARG A 160 50.12 -18.09 3.35
C ARG A 160 49.04 -19.11 2.98
N SER A 161 49.33 -20.41 3.10
CA SER A 161 48.38 -21.49 2.79
C SER A 161 47.17 -21.45 3.73
N ILE A 162 47.42 -21.25 5.04
CA ILE A 162 46.35 -21.13 6.04
C ILE A 162 45.47 -19.92 5.73
N LEU A 163 46.06 -18.75 5.42
CA LEU A 163 45.29 -17.54 5.09
C LEU A 163 44.42 -17.74 3.85
N ILE A 164 44.93 -18.40 2.80
CA ILE A 164 44.16 -18.68 1.58
C ILE A 164 43.02 -19.64 1.88
N ILE A 165 43.27 -20.76 2.56
CA ILE A 165 42.23 -21.77 2.87
C ILE A 165 41.16 -21.17 3.78
N ALA A 166 41.55 -20.48 4.86
CA ALA A 166 40.63 -19.84 5.77
C ALA A 166 39.76 -18.80 5.07
N SER A 167 40.37 -17.97 4.18
CA SER A 167 39.62 -17.01 3.40
C SER A 167 38.60 -17.68 2.47
N MET A 168 38.99 -18.75 1.78
CA MET A 168 38.10 -19.51 0.90
C MET A 168 36.90 -20.09 1.67
N VAL A 169 37.13 -20.75 2.81
CA VAL A 169 36.08 -21.31 3.66
C VAL A 169 35.14 -20.22 4.16
N THR A 170 35.70 -19.10 4.62
CA THR A 170 34.90 -17.96 5.10
C THR A 170 34.02 -17.37 4.01
N ILE A 171 34.50 -17.22 2.78
CA ILE A 171 33.71 -16.71 1.64
C ILE A 171 32.57 -17.68 1.30
N VAL A 172 32.84 -18.99 1.27
CA VAL A 172 31.78 -20.00 0.98
C VAL A 172 30.71 -20.01 2.06
N LEU A 173 31.11 -19.95 3.32
CA LEU A 173 30.16 -19.89 4.44
C LEU A 173 29.34 -18.61 4.41
N ALA A 174 29.97 -17.46 4.21
CA ALA A 174 29.30 -16.16 4.14
C ALA A 174 28.33 -16.09 2.95
N PHE A 175 28.72 -16.64 1.79
CA PHE A 175 27.85 -16.70 0.61
C PHE A 175 26.61 -17.57 0.88
N SER A 176 26.80 -18.77 1.46
CA SER A 176 25.71 -19.70 1.77
C SER A 176 24.73 -19.12 2.80
N LEU A 177 25.28 -18.55 3.89
CA LEU A 177 24.49 -17.90 4.93
C LEU A 177 23.77 -16.65 4.40
N GLY A 178 24.45 -15.87 3.57
CA GLY A 178 23.87 -14.69 2.93
C GLY A 178 22.69 -15.03 2.02
N LEU A 179 22.79 -16.09 1.21
CA LEU A 179 21.68 -16.58 0.40
C LEU A 179 20.48 -17.03 1.28
N PHE A 180 20.76 -17.78 2.35
CA PHE A 180 19.71 -18.24 3.26
C PHE A 180 18.98 -17.08 3.94
N LEU A 181 19.71 -16.12 4.48
CA LEU A 181 19.13 -14.93 5.13
C LEU A 181 18.37 -14.06 4.14
N ALA A 182 18.95 -13.82 2.94
CA ALA A 182 18.27 -13.04 1.90
C ALA A 182 16.97 -13.70 1.42
N GLN A 183 16.94 -15.03 1.32
CA GLN A 183 15.71 -15.77 0.98
C GLN A 183 14.64 -15.60 2.08
N LYS A 184 15.03 -15.78 3.34
CA LYS A 184 14.10 -15.69 4.48
C LYS A 184 13.53 -14.27 4.64
N SER A 185 14.36 -13.25 4.57
CA SER A 185 13.96 -11.85 4.76
C SER A 185 13.14 -11.26 3.60
N LEU A 186 13.34 -11.74 2.36
CA LEU A 186 12.63 -11.22 1.18
C LEU A 186 11.42 -12.07 0.76
N ARG A 187 11.14 -13.17 1.45
CA ARG A 187 9.96 -14.02 1.18
C ARG A 187 8.62 -13.29 1.36
N PRO A 188 8.43 -12.48 2.42
CA PRO A 188 7.16 -11.75 2.60
C PRO A 188 6.87 -10.78 1.45
N ILE A 189 7.90 -10.12 0.89
CA ILE A 189 7.75 -9.23 -0.27
C ILE A 189 7.24 -9.99 -1.49
N GLU A 190 7.73 -11.21 -1.72
CA GLU A 190 7.24 -12.06 -2.82
C GLU A 190 5.76 -12.42 -2.65
N ASN A 191 5.31 -12.66 -1.41
CA ASN A 191 3.91 -12.92 -1.10
C ASN A 191 3.02 -11.69 -1.36
N ILE A 192 3.51 -10.48 -1.03
CA ILE A 192 2.83 -9.23 -1.37
C ILE A 192 2.66 -9.09 -2.88
N ILE A 193 3.73 -9.29 -3.65
CA ILE A 193 3.70 -9.20 -5.12
C ILE A 193 2.69 -10.20 -5.70
N ARG A 194 2.74 -11.47 -5.26
CA ARG A 194 1.80 -12.51 -5.74
C ARG A 194 0.34 -12.19 -5.40
N ALA A 195 0.08 -11.63 -4.22
CA ALA A 195 -1.27 -11.23 -3.82
C ALA A 195 -1.77 -10.07 -4.69
N THR A 196 -0.92 -9.07 -4.93
CA THR A 196 -1.24 -7.94 -5.82
C THR A 196 -1.54 -8.40 -7.25
N ASP A 197 -0.75 -9.34 -7.78
CA ASP A 197 -0.99 -9.92 -9.11
C ASP A 197 -2.34 -10.66 -9.20
N ARG A 198 -2.76 -11.35 -8.13
CA ARG A 198 -4.07 -12.03 -8.08
C ARG A 198 -5.21 -11.03 -8.07
N ILE A 199 -5.10 -9.96 -7.27
CA ILE A 199 -6.10 -8.90 -7.21
C ILE A 199 -6.25 -8.23 -8.57
N GLN A 200 -5.15 -7.94 -9.26
CA GLN A 200 -5.17 -7.32 -10.58
C GLN A 200 -5.83 -8.19 -11.65
N LYS A 201 -5.65 -9.51 -11.60
CA LYS A 201 -6.19 -10.46 -12.58
C LYS A 201 -7.63 -10.89 -12.32
N GLY A 202 -8.06 -10.89 -11.07
CA GLY A 202 -9.34 -11.49 -10.66
C GLY A 202 -10.39 -10.51 -10.14
N ALA A 203 -10.08 -9.23 -9.94
CA ALA A 203 -10.93 -8.23 -9.29
C ALA A 203 -11.49 -8.66 -7.92
N ASP A 204 -10.89 -9.68 -7.29
CA ASP A 204 -11.29 -10.16 -5.97
C ASP A 204 -10.57 -9.36 -4.89
N LEU A 205 -11.24 -8.33 -4.39
CA LEU A 205 -10.75 -7.46 -3.32
C LEU A 205 -10.86 -8.10 -1.92
N SER A 206 -11.48 -9.28 -1.79
CA SER A 206 -11.59 -9.99 -0.52
C SER A 206 -10.29 -10.69 -0.11
N VAL A 207 -9.37 -10.87 -1.06
CA VAL A 207 -8.06 -11.48 -0.81
C VAL A 207 -7.26 -10.61 0.16
N ARG A 208 -6.72 -11.26 1.21
CA ARG A 208 -5.83 -10.61 2.17
C ARG A 208 -4.43 -11.22 2.09
N ILE A 209 -3.44 -10.38 2.26
CA ILE A 209 -2.04 -10.79 2.30
C ILE A 209 -1.77 -11.40 3.68
N PRO A 210 -1.31 -12.66 3.76
CA PRO A 210 -0.99 -13.27 5.04
C PRO A 210 0.16 -12.52 5.70
N ARG A 211 0.01 -12.21 6.98
CA ARG A 211 1.07 -11.60 7.77
C ARG A 211 2.07 -12.67 8.17
N GLU A 212 3.32 -12.52 7.75
CA GLU A 212 4.44 -13.36 8.16
C GLU A 212 5.46 -12.49 8.91
N GLY A 213 5.92 -12.93 10.09
CA GLY A 213 6.95 -12.25 10.86
C GLY A 213 6.46 -11.60 12.17
N PRO A 214 7.37 -10.94 12.91
CA PRO A 214 7.07 -10.27 14.17
C PRO A 214 6.12 -9.08 14.00
N SER A 215 5.47 -8.68 15.10
CA SER A 215 4.50 -7.57 15.09
C SER A 215 5.10 -6.21 14.73
N ASP A 216 6.39 -5.99 14.98
CA ASP A 216 7.08 -4.71 14.84
C ASP A 216 7.98 -4.61 13.59
N ASP A 217 7.92 -5.59 12.70
CA ASP A 217 8.64 -5.61 11.43
C ASP A 217 8.01 -4.61 10.43
N GLU A 218 8.84 -3.84 9.74
CA GLU A 218 8.44 -2.87 8.71
C GLU A 218 7.63 -3.53 7.58
N ILE A 219 7.97 -4.76 7.21
CA ILE A 219 7.25 -5.52 6.19
C ILE A 219 5.87 -5.96 6.71
N GLY A 220 5.77 -6.32 7.99
CA GLY A 220 4.50 -6.60 8.65
C GLY A 220 3.59 -5.36 8.67
N GLN A 221 4.12 -4.19 9.03
CA GLN A 221 3.40 -2.92 8.99
C GLN A 221 2.95 -2.55 7.58
N LEU A 222 3.80 -2.77 6.57
CA LEU A 222 3.44 -2.56 5.17
C LEU A 222 2.28 -3.48 4.77
N THR A 223 2.33 -4.76 5.16
CA THR A 223 1.27 -5.73 4.90
C THR A 223 -0.06 -5.29 5.51
N ASP A 224 -0.05 -4.82 6.77
CA ASP A 224 -1.25 -4.33 7.46
C ASP A 224 -1.83 -3.09 6.78
N ARG A 225 -0.99 -2.15 6.35
CA ARG A 225 -1.43 -0.94 5.61
C ARG A 225 -2.05 -1.31 4.26
N ILE A 226 -1.46 -2.26 3.53
CA ILE A 226 -2.01 -2.74 2.26
C ILE A 226 -3.36 -3.44 2.51
N ASN A 227 -3.46 -4.32 3.52
CA ASN A 227 -4.72 -4.99 3.86
C ASN A 227 -5.82 -4.01 4.27
N SER A 228 -5.46 -2.95 5.02
CA SER A 228 -6.40 -1.87 5.37
C SER A 228 -6.87 -1.09 4.14
N MET A 229 -5.96 -0.81 3.19
CA MET A 229 -6.31 -0.18 1.92
C MET A 229 -7.25 -1.07 1.09
N LEU A 230 -6.95 -2.37 0.99
CA LEU A 230 -7.81 -3.34 0.29
C LEU A 230 -9.20 -3.40 0.93
N GLY A 231 -9.29 -3.40 2.27
CA GLY A 231 -10.58 -3.37 2.96
C GLY A 231 -11.43 -2.14 2.63
N ARG A 232 -10.81 -0.96 2.58
CA ARG A 232 -11.52 0.27 2.18
C ARG A 232 -11.94 0.23 0.71
N MET A 233 -11.10 -0.29 -0.17
CA MET A 233 -11.44 -0.44 -1.60
C MET A 233 -12.60 -1.42 -1.80
N GLU A 234 -12.63 -2.53 -1.06
CA GLU A 234 -13.72 -3.50 -1.09
C GLU A 234 -15.04 -2.88 -0.65
N THR A 235 -15.04 -2.14 0.48
CA THR A 235 -16.22 -1.41 0.95
C THR A 235 -16.71 -0.42 -0.10
N PHE A 236 -15.81 0.40 -0.62
CA PHE A 236 -16.14 1.40 -1.65
C PHE A 236 -16.68 0.76 -2.93
N TYR A 237 -16.08 -0.36 -3.37
CA TYR A 237 -16.55 -1.07 -4.56
C TYR A 237 -17.97 -1.66 -4.36
N ASN A 238 -18.24 -2.21 -3.17
CA ASN A 238 -19.54 -2.75 -2.84
C ASN A 238 -20.61 -1.63 -2.80
N GLU A 239 -20.30 -0.51 -2.17
CA GLU A 239 -21.18 0.68 -2.16
C GLU A 239 -21.46 1.19 -3.58
N LEU A 240 -20.44 1.24 -4.44
CA LEU A 240 -20.60 1.64 -5.83
C LEU A 240 -21.45 0.65 -6.63
N ASP A 241 -21.27 -0.66 -6.43
CA ASP A 241 -22.07 -1.69 -7.10
C ASP A 241 -23.53 -1.64 -6.65
N GLU A 242 -23.78 -1.45 -5.35
CA GLU A 242 -25.14 -1.24 -4.82
C GLU A 242 -25.79 0.01 -5.41
N ALA A 243 -25.09 1.13 -5.44
CA ALA A 243 -25.57 2.37 -6.05
C ALA A 243 -25.88 2.19 -7.54
N TYR A 244 -24.98 1.51 -8.27
CA TYR A 244 -25.18 1.22 -9.69
C TYR A 244 -26.40 0.31 -9.94
N ARG A 245 -26.58 -0.72 -9.11
CA ARG A 245 -27.77 -1.60 -9.18
C ARG A 245 -29.06 -0.85 -8.87
N ALA A 246 -29.03 0.05 -7.87
CA ALA A 246 -30.17 0.89 -7.53
C ALA A 246 -30.52 1.84 -8.69
N GLN A 247 -29.52 2.49 -9.30
CA GLN A 247 -29.71 3.34 -10.47
C GLN A 247 -30.30 2.58 -11.66
N ARG A 248 -29.82 1.37 -11.92
CA ARG A 248 -30.30 0.53 -13.01
C ARG A 248 -31.74 0.11 -12.82
N ARG A 249 -32.14 -0.25 -11.57
CA ARG A 249 -33.53 -0.54 -11.21
C ARG A 249 -34.41 0.69 -11.43
N PHE A 250 -34.00 1.85 -10.92
CA PHE A 250 -34.73 3.11 -11.09
C PHE A 250 -35.02 3.42 -12.58
N VAL A 251 -33.99 3.33 -13.47
CA VAL A 251 -34.19 3.58 -14.90
C VAL A 251 -35.15 2.57 -15.54
N SER A 252 -35.04 1.29 -15.14
CA SER A 252 -35.94 0.25 -15.62
C SER A 252 -37.39 0.52 -15.22
N ASP A 253 -37.61 0.79 -13.93
CA ASP A 253 -38.94 1.00 -13.36
C ASP A 253 -39.59 2.29 -13.92
N ALA A 254 -38.83 3.38 -14.02
CA ALA A 254 -39.29 4.62 -14.65
C ALA A 254 -39.69 4.38 -16.12
N SER A 255 -38.91 3.58 -16.85
CA SER A 255 -39.25 3.24 -18.26
C SER A 255 -40.53 2.42 -18.37
N HIS A 256 -40.76 1.51 -17.44
CA HIS A 256 -42.02 0.73 -17.38
C HIS A 256 -43.21 1.60 -17.02
N GLU A 257 -43.10 2.45 -16.00
CA GLU A 257 -44.17 3.35 -15.56
C GLU A 257 -44.54 4.43 -16.60
N LEU A 258 -43.58 4.87 -17.42
CA LEU A 258 -43.82 5.77 -18.55
C LEU A 258 -44.44 5.05 -19.79
N ARG A 259 -44.09 3.79 -20.02
CA ARG A 259 -44.57 3.05 -21.20
C ARG A 259 -46.06 2.78 -21.15
N THR A 260 -46.57 2.42 -19.98
CA THR A 260 -47.99 2.07 -19.79
C THR A 260 -48.93 3.21 -20.19
N PRO A 261 -48.83 4.44 -19.62
CA PRO A 261 -49.65 5.58 -20.00
C PRO A 261 -49.52 5.95 -21.46
N LEU A 262 -48.30 5.92 -21.99
CA LEU A 262 -48.06 6.22 -23.39
C LEU A 262 -48.77 5.23 -24.34
N THR A 263 -48.85 3.96 -23.93
CA THR A 263 -49.56 2.93 -24.70
C THR A 263 -51.06 3.17 -24.67
N THR A 264 -51.61 3.59 -23.51
CA THR A 264 -53.04 3.93 -23.36
C THR A 264 -53.37 5.15 -24.20
N ILE A 265 -52.62 6.23 -24.13
CA ILE A 265 -52.78 7.43 -24.93
C ILE A 265 -52.74 7.07 -26.41
N ARG A 266 -51.75 6.33 -26.86
CA ARG A 266 -51.64 5.90 -28.26
C ARG A 266 -52.80 5.04 -28.71
N GLY A 267 -53.27 4.09 -27.87
CA GLY A 267 -54.43 3.27 -28.17
C GLY A 267 -55.70 4.09 -28.36
N ASN A 268 -55.95 5.07 -27.48
CA ASN A 268 -57.08 5.97 -27.60
C ASN A 268 -56.99 6.91 -28.82
N VAL A 269 -55.79 7.41 -29.14
CA VAL A 269 -55.58 8.18 -30.38
C VAL A 269 -55.81 7.33 -31.62
N ASP A 270 -55.30 6.10 -31.67
CA ASP A 270 -55.55 5.17 -32.77
C ASP A 270 -57.06 4.82 -32.92
N LEU A 271 -57.75 4.68 -31.76
CA LEU A 271 -59.21 4.47 -31.75
C LEU A 271 -59.95 5.69 -32.37
N LEU A 272 -59.66 6.89 -31.90
CA LEU A 272 -60.24 8.12 -32.45
C LEU A 272 -59.96 8.27 -33.95
N GLN A 273 -58.72 8.01 -34.41
CA GLN A 273 -58.40 8.04 -35.83
C GLN A 273 -59.23 7.04 -36.64
N LYS A 274 -59.38 5.80 -36.16
CA LYS A 274 -60.25 4.80 -36.84
C LYS A 274 -61.70 5.22 -36.91
N MET A 275 -62.23 5.82 -35.85
CA MET A 275 -63.62 6.29 -35.78
C MET A 275 -63.91 7.46 -36.70
N TRP A 276 -62.92 8.37 -36.93
CA TRP A 276 -63.13 9.61 -37.67
C TRP A 276 -62.54 9.61 -39.07
N MET A 277 -61.52 8.82 -39.40
CA MET A 277 -60.84 8.80 -40.70
C MET A 277 -61.36 7.71 -41.65
N LYS A 278 -61.92 6.60 -41.17
CA LYS A 278 -62.47 5.52 -42.01
C LYS A 278 -63.91 5.78 -42.37
N GLN A 279 -64.12 6.58 -43.43
CA GLN A 279 -65.46 6.78 -44.05
C GLN A 279 -65.93 5.60 -44.90
N GLN A 280 -65.21 4.49 -45.03
CA GLN A 280 -65.52 3.46 -46.05
C GLN A 280 -66.03 2.09 -45.58
N GLU A 281 -66.12 1.85 -44.27
CA GLU A 281 -66.90 0.70 -43.76
C GLU A 281 -67.92 1.14 -42.75
N PRO A 282 -69.22 0.80 -42.90
CA PRO A 282 -70.24 1.18 -41.94
C PRO A 282 -70.10 0.35 -40.65
N ILE A 283 -69.25 0.89 -39.68
CA ILE A 283 -69.51 0.46 -38.30
C ILE A 283 -70.92 0.87 -38.02
N GLN A 284 -71.84 -0.13 -37.80
CA GLN A 284 -73.23 0.11 -37.38
C GLN A 284 -73.26 0.70 -35.98
N MET A 285 -72.79 1.89 -35.80
CA MET A 285 -72.77 2.63 -34.56
C MET A 285 -73.63 3.87 -34.71
N SER A 286 -74.45 4.16 -33.73
CA SER A 286 -75.18 5.41 -33.74
C SER A 286 -74.21 6.61 -33.63
N GLN A 287 -74.63 7.77 -34.16
CA GLN A 287 -73.79 9.01 -34.01
C GLN A 287 -73.61 9.34 -32.54
N SER A 288 -74.58 9.11 -31.69
CA SER A 288 -74.52 9.31 -30.24
C SER A 288 -73.43 8.43 -29.57
N ASP A 289 -73.39 7.14 -29.95
CA ASP A 289 -72.44 6.21 -29.39
C ASP A 289 -70.97 6.58 -29.82
N ARG A 290 -70.83 7.08 -31.07
CA ARG A 290 -69.50 7.56 -31.57
C ARG A 290 -69.08 8.80 -30.83
N GLU A 291 -69.91 9.76 -30.57
CA GLU A 291 -69.63 10.96 -29.81
C GLU A 291 -69.27 10.61 -28.36
N GLN A 292 -70.00 9.71 -27.73
CA GLN A 292 -69.76 9.27 -26.36
C GLN A 292 -68.38 8.56 -26.24
N MET A 293 -68.12 7.58 -27.12
CA MET A 293 -66.81 6.90 -27.11
C MET A 293 -65.64 7.86 -27.41
N SER A 294 -65.86 8.86 -28.26
CA SER A 294 -64.82 9.89 -28.54
C SER A 294 -64.56 10.74 -27.29
N LEU A 295 -65.59 11.13 -26.57
CA LEU A 295 -65.50 11.86 -25.30
C LEU A 295 -64.80 11.04 -24.22
N GLU A 296 -65.13 9.75 -24.12
CA GLU A 296 -64.41 8.82 -23.18
C GLU A 296 -62.93 8.69 -23.54
N ALA A 297 -62.59 8.44 -24.81
CA ALA A 297 -61.20 8.36 -25.27
C ALA A 297 -60.40 9.66 -25.04
N LEU A 298 -61.03 10.82 -25.23
CA LEU A 298 -60.41 12.12 -24.97
C LEU A 298 -60.19 12.34 -23.46
N ARG A 299 -61.14 11.91 -22.62
CA ARG A 299 -60.97 11.97 -21.16
C ARG A 299 -59.83 11.07 -20.70
N ASP A 300 -59.76 9.82 -21.17
CA ASP A 300 -58.71 8.88 -20.87
C ASP A 300 -57.32 9.43 -21.27
N ILE A 301 -57.23 10.11 -22.45
CA ILE A 301 -56.01 10.77 -22.91
C ILE A 301 -55.62 11.91 -21.96
N ALA A 302 -56.59 12.74 -21.57
CA ALA A 302 -56.35 13.87 -20.66
C ALA A 302 -55.86 13.39 -19.28
N ASP A 303 -56.59 12.43 -18.68
CA ASP A 303 -56.28 11.85 -17.37
C ASP A 303 -54.87 11.21 -17.37
N GLU A 304 -54.54 10.46 -18.42
CA GLU A 304 -53.23 9.80 -18.53
C GLU A 304 -52.10 10.76 -18.82
N SER A 305 -52.38 11.87 -19.55
CA SER A 305 -51.38 12.94 -19.75
C SER A 305 -51.07 13.69 -18.46
N GLU A 306 -52.09 13.96 -17.64
CA GLU A 306 -51.94 14.57 -16.31
C GLU A 306 -51.13 13.64 -15.41
N ARG A 307 -51.46 12.34 -15.38
CA ARG A 307 -50.68 11.32 -14.65
C ARG A 307 -49.21 11.27 -15.07
N MET A 308 -48.95 11.32 -16.39
CA MET A 308 -47.54 11.41 -16.89
C MET A 308 -46.83 12.65 -16.42
N SER A 309 -47.51 13.80 -16.41
CA SER A 309 -46.93 15.08 -15.92
C SER A 309 -46.52 14.97 -14.44
N HIS A 310 -47.37 14.37 -13.62
CA HIS A 310 -47.08 14.11 -12.20
C HIS A 310 -45.87 13.16 -12.07
N LEU A 311 -45.85 12.05 -12.82
CA LEU A 311 -44.74 11.09 -12.80
C LEU A 311 -43.39 11.72 -13.18
N VAL A 312 -43.37 12.56 -14.24
CA VAL A 312 -42.15 13.28 -14.66
C VAL A 312 -41.68 14.25 -13.59
N ASN A 313 -42.58 15.00 -12.94
CA ASN A 313 -42.24 15.90 -11.84
C ASN A 313 -41.69 15.14 -10.62
N ASP A 314 -42.28 13.99 -10.29
CA ASP A 314 -41.78 13.10 -9.23
C ASP A 314 -40.37 12.59 -9.53
N LEU A 315 -40.13 12.13 -10.78
CA LEU A 315 -38.82 11.69 -11.22
C LEU A 315 -37.77 12.82 -11.18
N LEU A 316 -38.16 14.04 -11.58
CA LEU A 316 -37.28 15.21 -11.50
C LEU A 316 -36.95 15.59 -10.05
N SER A 317 -37.93 15.47 -9.14
CA SER A 317 -37.68 15.71 -7.70
C SER A 317 -36.68 14.70 -7.12
N LEU A 318 -36.80 13.43 -7.45
CA LEU A 318 -35.87 12.38 -7.03
C LEU A 318 -34.48 12.54 -7.70
N ALA A 319 -34.43 12.94 -8.98
CA ALA A 319 -33.18 13.19 -9.65
C ALA A 319 -32.38 14.37 -9.02
N ARG A 320 -33.12 15.42 -8.55
CA ARG A 320 -32.54 16.52 -7.76
C ARG A 320 -31.98 16.02 -6.42
N ALA A 321 -32.76 15.15 -5.74
CA ALA A 321 -32.31 14.50 -4.50
C ALA A 321 -30.98 13.74 -4.68
N ASP A 322 -30.91 12.90 -5.73
CA ASP A 322 -29.70 12.11 -6.04
C ASP A 322 -28.50 12.96 -6.47
N ALA A 323 -28.74 14.09 -7.11
CA ALA A 323 -27.70 15.06 -7.48
C ALA A 323 -27.18 15.91 -6.31
N GLY A 324 -27.67 15.66 -5.09
CA GLY A 324 -27.27 16.45 -3.91
C GLY A 324 -27.72 17.91 -4.00
N TYR A 325 -28.87 18.14 -4.60
CA TYR A 325 -29.42 19.50 -4.73
C TYR A 325 -29.59 20.16 -3.36
N VAL A 326 -28.88 21.24 -3.14
CA VAL A 326 -28.98 22.03 -1.91
C VAL A 326 -30.26 22.88 -1.96
N MET A 327 -31.22 22.48 -1.15
CA MET A 327 -32.49 23.18 -1.02
C MET A 327 -32.29 24.55 -0.32
N SER A 328 -32.75 25.63 -0.91
CA SER A 328 -32.79 26.92 -0.24
C SER A 328 -33.77 26.88 0.93
N LYS A 329 -33.30 27.03 2.14
CA LYS A 329 -34.10 26.96 3.37
C LYS A 329 -34.17 28.35 4.01
N VAL A 330 -35.35 28.69 4.49
CA VAL A 330 -35.63 29.94 5.20
C VAL A 330 -36.44 29.64 6.47
N LEU A 331 -36.63 30.60 7.32
CA LEU A 331 -37.61 30.46 8.43
C LEU A 331 -39.02 30.43 7.85
N VAL A 332 -39.72 29.33 8.08
CA VAL A 332 -41.08 29.07 7.65
C VAL A 332 -41.97 29.04 8.87
N GLU A 333 -42.98 29.94 8.88
CA GLU A 333 -44.04 29.92 9.89
C GLU A 333 -44.98 28.76 9.59
N LEU A 334 -45.21 27.91 10.59
CA LEU A 334 -45.89 26.63 10.37
C LEU A 334 -47.41 26.78 10.24
N LYS A 335 -48.07 27.61 11.09
CA LYS A 335 -49.51 27.72 11.10
C LYS A 335 -50.07 28.19 9.74
N PRO A 336 -49.58 29.29 9.12
CA PRO A 336 -50.07 29.72 7.82
C PRO A 336 -49.75 28.74 6.70
N MET A 337 -48.59 28.06 6.78
CA MET A 337 -48.21 27.04 5.79
C MET A 337 -49.15 25.84 5.82
N VAL A 338 -49.47 25.32 7.02
CA VAL A 338 -50.41 24.18 7.20
C VAL A 338 -51.82 24.57 6.82
N GLU A 339 -52.30 25.77 7.22
CA GLU A 339 -53.62 26.25 6.82
C GLU A 339 -53.77 26.36 5.30
N GLU A 340 -52.72 26.75 4.58
CA GLU A 340 -52.74 26.76 3.12
C GLU A 340 -52.88 25.35 2.54
N VAL A 341 -52.13 24.37 3.10
CA VAL A 341 -52.27 22.93 2.72
C VAL A 341 -53.71 22.44 2.99
N VAL A 342 -54.25 22.75 4.15
CA VAL A 342 -55.62 22.35 4.51
C VAL A 342 -56.66 22.93 3.54
N ARG A 343 -56.55 24.21 3.17
CA ARG A 343 -57.45 24.83 2.17
C ARG A 343 -57.38 24.15 0.82
N ARG A 344 -56.17 23.82 0.36
CA ARG A 344 -55.98 23.12 -0.93
C ARG A 344 -56.45 21.70 -0.87
N ALA A 345 -56.26 20.97 0.24
CA ALA A 345 -56.71 19.61 0.45
C ALA A 345 -58.26 19.47 0.40
N GLN A 346 -59.01 20.54 0.65
CA GLN A 346 -60.49 20.55 0.53
C GLN A 346 -60.95 20.28 -0.90
N PHE A 347 -60.17 20.58 -1.92
CA PHE A 347 -60.49 20.39 -3.32
C PHE A 347 -60.04 19.05 -3.90
N LEU A 348 -59.31 18.23 -3.11
CA LEU A 348 -58.89 16.91 -3.55
C LEU A 348 -60.07 15.96 -3.72
N PRO A 349 -60.12 15.15 -4.79
CA PRO A 349 -61.13 14.11 -4.96
C PRO A 349 -61.06 13.13 -3.78
N ARG A 350 -62.17 12.97 -3.07
CA ARG A 350 -62.24 12.11 -1.90
C ARG A 350 -63.60 11.53 -1.68
N LYS A 351 -63.69 10.36 -1.06
CA LYS A 351 -64.89 9.76 -0.50
C LYS A 351 -64.87 9.82 1.04
N ALA A 352 -63.67 9.83 1.64
CA ALA A 352 -63.54 9.95 3.08
C ALA A 352 -63.83 11.37 3.58
N GLU A 353 -64.33 11.47 4.81
CA GLU A 353 -64.55 12.73 5.50
C GLU A 353 -63.22 13.38 5.87
N TRP A 354 -63.04 14.67 5.56
CA TRP A 354 -61.85 15.43 5.93
C TRP A 354 -62.08 16.20 7.24
N GLU A 355 -61.26 15.90 8.24
CA GLU A 355 -61.30 16.56 9.55
C GLU A 355 -60.01 17.33 9.81
N LEU A 356 -60.13 18.59 10.22
CA LEU A 356 -59.03 19.35 10.79
C LEU A 356 -59.09 19.21 12.32
N GLY A 357 -58.06 18.63 12.92
CA GLY A 357 -57.95 18.57 14.36
C GLY A 357 -57.26 19.79 14.92
N ASP A 358 -56.70 19.68 16.11
CA ASP A 358 -56.03 20.78 16.77
C ASP A 358 -54.68 21.11 16.06
N ILE A 359 -54.57 22.33 15.52
CA ILE A 359 -53.37 22.90 14.94
C ILE A 359 -52.97 24.22 15.61
N ASP A 360 -53.65 24.62 16.72
CA ASP A 360 -53.33 25.86 17.42
C ASP A 360 -51.97 25.82 18.09
N VAL A 361 -51.46 24.63 18.38
CA VAL A 361 -50.09 24.39 18.86
C VAL A 361 -49.01 24.88 17.87
N LEU A 362 -49.37 25.16 16.59
CA LEU A 362 -48.45 25.70 15.56
C LEU A 362 -48.29 27.23 15.63
N GLU A 363 -49.03 27.92 16.46
CA GLU A 363 -48.99 29.38 16.56
C GLU A 363 -47.60 29.84 17.03
N ASP A 364 -47.07 30.81 16.30
CA ASP A 364 -45.70 31.37 16.54
C ASP A 364 -44.55 30.35 16.51
N LEU A 365 -44.78 29.17 15.84
CA LEU A 365 -43.72 28.19 15.66
C LEU A 365 -43.15 28.23 14.24
N TYR A 366 -41.83 28.15 14.19
CA TYR A 366 -41.03 28.22 12.96
C TYR A 366 -40.15 26.99 12.80
N VAL A 367 -39.92 26.61 11.55
CA VAL A 367 -38.94 25.62 11.15
C VAL A 367 -38.00 26.22 10.10
N TYR A 368 -36.74 25.76 10.08
CA TYR A 368 -35.81 26.16 9.04
C TYR A 368 -35.94 25.23 7.84
N GLY A 369 -36.58 25.70 6.78
CA GLY A 369 -36.94 24.84 5.66
C GLY A 369 -37.36 25.57 4.40
N ASN A 370 -37.81 24.81 3.41
CA ASN A 370 -38.40 25.33 2.18
C ASN A 370 -39.91 25.10 2.22
N LYS A 371 -40.70 26.21 2.15
CA LYS A 371 -42.14 26.19 2.26
C LYS A 371 -42.80 25.25 1.23
N ASP A 372 -42.38 25.34 -0.03
CA ASP A 372 -43.03 24.58 -1.12
C ASP A 372 -42.80 23.08 -0.96
N TYR A 373 -41.61 22.67 -0.59
CA TYR A 373 -41.30 21.25 -0.31
C TYR A 373 -41.99 20.74 0.95
N LEU A 374 -42.11 21.54 2.01
CA LEU A 374 -42.87 21.15 3.21
C LEU A 374 -44.37 21.00 2.89
N GLN A 375 -44.92 21.88 2.08
CA GLN A 375 -46.30 21.74 1.58
C GLN A 375 -46.46 20.48 0.71
N GLN A 376 -45.54 20.22 -0.21
CA GLN A 376 -45.55 19.03 -1.06
C GLN A 376 -45.53 17.75 -0.21
N MET A 377 -44.67 17.70 0.81
CA MET A 377 -44.57 16.57 1.72
C MET A 377 -45.91 16.28 2.40
N LEU A 378 -46.58 17.32 2.96
CA LEU A 378 -47.88 17.15 3.58
C LEU A 378 -48.95 16.70 2.59
N PHE A 379 -48.95 17.27 1.38
CA PHE A 379 -49.87 16.83 0.31
C PHE A 379 -49.73 15.35 -0.01
N ILE A 380 -48.49 14.83 -0.11
CA ILE A 380 -48.22 13.43 -0.38
C ILE A 380 -48.88 12.52 0.68
N PHE A 381 -48.74 12.87 1.96
CA PHE A 381 -49.38 12.09 3.03
C PHE A 381 -50.90 12.19 3.00
N ILE A 382 -51.47 13.40 2.76
CA ILE A 382 -52.93 13.61 2.70
C ILE A 382 -53.55 12.91 1.49
N GLU A 383 -52.91 13.01 0.32
CA GLU A 383 -53.37 12.31 -0.90
C GLU A 383 -53.34 10.80 -0.72
N ASN A 384 -52.28 10.25 -0.11
CA ASN A 384 -52.20 8.84 0.22
C ASN A 384 -53.31 8.44 1.21
N ALA A 385 -53.56 9.24 2.25
CA ALA A 385 -54.64 8.97 3.20
C ALA A 385 -56.00 8.91 2.52
N PHE A 386 -56.34 9.89 1.64
CA PHE A 386 -57.60 9.85 0.88
C PHE A 386 -57.67 8.66 -0.07
N LYS A 387 -56.62 8.36 -0.76
CA LYS A 387 -56.55 7.28 -1.74
C LYS A 387 -56.78 5.90 -1.11
N TYR A 388 -56.27 5.67 0.10
CA TYR A 388 -56.38 4.39 0.80
C TYR A 388 -57.52 4.33 1.81
N THR A 389 -58.35 5.39 1.88
CA THR A 389 -59.54 5.45 2.72
C THR A 389 -60.82 5.60 1.84
N PRO A 390 -61.33 4.49 1.28
CA PRO A 390 -62.54 4.55 0.43
C PRO A 390 -63.79 4.97 1.21
N GLU A 391 -63.88 4.68 2.50
CA GLU A 391 -64.90 5.08 3.44
C GLU A 391 -64.27 5.35 4.80
N GLY A 392 -64.72 6.38 5.51
CA GLY A 392 -64.17 6.74 6.82
C GLY A 392 -63.66 8.16 6.88
N LYS A 393 -62.61 8.38 7.64
CA LYS A 393 -62.11 9.71 7.96
C LYS A 393 -60.59 9.83 7.72
N VAL A 394 -60.19 11.03 7.30
CA VAL A 394 -58.78 11.46 7.25
C VAL A 394 -58.65 12.73 8.09
N ARG A 395 -57.74 12.75 9.04
CA ARG A 395 -57.56 13.85 9.98
C ARG A 395 -56.13 14.35 9.97
N LEU A 396 -55.92 15.67 9.96
CA LEU A 396 -54.65 16.32 10.19
C LEU A 396 -54.65 16.95 11.58
N THR A 397 -53.62 16.66 12.38
CA THR A 397 -53.40 17.24 13.72
C THR A 397 -51.92 17.65 13.87
N ALA A 398 -51.67 18.54 14.83
CA ALA A 398 -50.32 18.92 15.19
C ALA A 398 -50.01 18.52 16.67
N LEU A 399 -48.79 18.08 16.92
CA LEU A 399 -48.32 17.64 18.22
C LEU A 399 -46.96 18.31 18.53
N ARG A 400 -46.77 18.75 19.74
CA ARG A 400 -45.45 19.30 20.15
C ARG A 400 -44.80 18.38 21.17
N GLN A 401 -43.55 18.03 20.90
CA GLN A 401 -42.76 17.24 21.82
C GLN A 401 -41.33 17.84 21.89
N ASP A 402 -40.95 18.26 23.09
CA ASP A 402 -39.64 18.89 23.32
C ASP A 402 -39.38 20.06 22.34
N ASN A 403 -38.31 19.95 21.55
CA ASN A 403 -37.91 20.93 20.54
C ASN A 403 -38.32 20.50 19.11
N GLN A 404 -39.36 19.69 18.97
CA GLN A 404 -39.87 19.22 17.68
C GLN A 404 -41.36 19.44 17.57
N ILE A 405 -41.84 19.62 16.36
CA ILE A 405 -43.25 19.65 16.02
C ILE A 405 -43.57 18.42 15.17
N GLY A 406 -44.63 17.71 15.57
CA GLY A 406 -45.18 16.56 14.84
C GLY A 406 -46.41 16.98 14.02
N LEU A 407 -46.35 16.81 12.70
CA LEU A 407 -47.51 16.95 11.83
C LEU A 407 -48.05 15.54 11.55
N LYS A 408 -49.24 15.25 12.07
CA LYS A 408 -49.83 13.92 12.08
C LYS A 408 -51.00 13.85 11.10
N VAL A 409 -50.93 12.92 10.14
CA VAL A 409 -52.01 12.56 9.24
C VAL A 409 -52.51 11.17 9.61
N ASP A 410 -53.77 11.10 10.10
CA ASP A 410 -54.47 9.86 10.48
C ASP A 410 -55.49 9.49 9.43
N ASP A 411 -55.56 8.26 8.99
CA ASP A 411 -56.58 7.70 8.16
C ASP A 411 -57.23 6.45 8.81
N THR A 412 -58.49 6.19 8.49
CA THR A 412 -59.20 4.98 8.91
C THR A 412 -59.36 3.99 7.76
N GLY A 413 -58.43 4.01 6.84
CA GLY A 413 -58.41 3.20 5.62
C GLY A 413 -58.01 1.75 5.81
N ILE A 414 -57.54 1.17 4.73
CA ILE A 414 -57.17 -0.27 4.70
C ILE A 414 -56.00 -0.63 5.61
N GLY A 415 -55.16 0.35 5.99
CA GLY A 415 -53.92 0.09 6.72
C GLY A 415 -52.94 -0.79 5.94
N MET A 416 -51.87 -1.17 6.58
CA MET A 416 -50.83 -2.05 6.00
C MET A 416 -50.24 -2.98 7.06
N ASN A 417 -49.53 -4.01 6.60
CA ASN A 417 -48.80 -4.90 7.49
C ASN A 417 -47.56 -4.20 8.04
N GLU A 418 -47.24 -4.33 9.32
CA GLU A 418 -46.07 -3.75 9.95
C GLU A 418 -44.75 -4.17 9.26
N LYS A 419 -44.70 -5.34 8.64
CA LYS A 419 -43.54 -5.83 7.87
C LYS A 419 -43.31 -5.03 6.58
N GLU A 420 -44.28 -4.32 6.07
CA GLU A 420 -44.21 -3.49 4.86
C GLU A 420 -43.66 -2.10 5.17
N VAL A 421 -43.81 -1.62 6.41
CA VAL A 421 -43.38 -0.25 6.83
C VAL A 421 -41.94 0.10 6.46
N PRO A 422 -40.96 -0.76 6.60
CA PRO A 422 -39.57 -0.45 6.19
C PRO A 422 -39.44 -0.16 4.69
N TYR A 423 -40.31 -0.69 3.85
CA TYR A 423 -40.21 -0.63 2.39
C TYR A 423 -41.09 0.45 1.74
N ILE A 424 -42.07 1.01 2.46
CA ILE A 424 -43.02 1.96 1.87
C ILE A 424 -42.38 3.26 1.38
N PHE A 425 -41.15 3.58 1.83
CA PHE A 425 -40.38 4.74 1.40
C PHE A 425 -39.39 4.41 0.26
N GLU A 426 -39.32 3.13 -0.18
CA GLU A 426 -38.56 2.76 -1.35
C GLU A 426 -39.24 3.26 -2.64
N ARG A 427 -38.43 3.62 -3.63
CA ARG A 427 -38.93 4.10 -4.93
C ARG A 427 -39.69 3.00 -5.65
N PHE A 428 -40.86 3.34 -6.24
CA PHE A 428 -41.77 2.44 -6.95
C PHE A 428 -42.32 1.30 -6.09
N TYR A 429 -42.13 1.34 -4.77
CA TYR A 429 -42.72 0.34 -3.89
C TYR A 429 -44.23 0.53 -3.77
N ARG A 430 -44.97 -0.57 -3.87
CA ARG A 430 -46.43 -0.63 -3.66
C ARG A 430 -46.75 -1.94 -2.95
N ALA A 431 -47.50 -1.86 -1.86
CA ALA A 431 -47.98 -3.05 -1.14
C ALA A 431 -48.84 -3.93 -2.07
N ASP A 432 -48.70 -5.26 -1.95
CA ASP A 432 -49.39 -6.21 -2.87
C ASP A 432 -50.90 -6.04 -2.91
N VAL A 433 -51.51 -5.71 -1.77
CA VAL A 433 -52.97 -5.48 -1.67
C VAL A 433 -53.42 -4.25 -2.48
N SER A 434 -52.54 -3.29 -2.74
CA SER A 434 -52.87 -2.07 -3.50
C SER A 434 -52.62 -2.20 -5.00
N ARG A 435 -51.94 -3.26 -5.44
CA ARG A 435 -51.66 -3.51 -6.88
C ARG A 435 -52.99 -3.87 -7.60
N GLY A 436 -53.48 -2.97 -8.43
CA GLY A 436 -54.70 -3.14 -9.23
C GLY A 436 -55.97 -2.51 -8.66
N VAL A 437 -55.96 -2.05 -7.41
CA VAL A 437 -57.13 -1.40 -6.79
C VAL A 437 -57.03 0.13 -6.78
N THR A 438 -55.79 0.66 -6.67
CA THR A 438 -55.54 2.11 -6.59
C THR A 438 -54.48 2.54 -7.59
N SER A 439 -54.68 3.65 -8.29
CA SER A 439 -53.70 4.25 -9.18
C SER A 439 -52.56 4.92 -8.38
N GLY A 440 -51.30 4.84 -8.82
CA GLY A 440 -50.19 5.56 -8.19
C GLY A 440 -48.84 5.06 -8.63
N THR A 441 -47.85 5.94 -8.64
CA THR A 441 -46.48 5.72 -9.13
C THR A 441 -45.57 5.01 -8.13
N GLY A 442 -45.89 5.04 -6.84
CA GLY A 442 -45.03 4.55 -5.77
C GLY A 442 -43.81 5.44 -5.49
N LEU A 443 -43.79 6.70 -5.97
CA LEU A 443 -42.71 7.66 -5.78
C LEU A 443 -43.00 8.66 -4.65
N GLY A 444 -44.27 8.95 -4.37
CA GLY A 444 -44.66 10.02 -3.43
C GLY A 444 -44.03 9.86 -2.05
N LEU A 445 -44.11 8.69 -1.40
CA LEU A 445 -43.55 8.49 -0.07
C LEU A 445 -42.02 8.57 -0.09
N ALA A 446 -41.34 8.16 -1.17
CA ALA A 446 -39.92 8.33 -1.33
C ALA A 446 -39.50 9.82 -1.41
N ILE A 447 -40.30 10.64 -2.11
CA ILE A 447 -40.14 12.09 -2.17
C ILE A 447 -40.39 12.71 -0.78
N ALA A 448 -41.48 12.32 -0.10
CA ALA A 448 -41.76 12.80 1.25
C ALA A 448 -40.61 12.49 2.22
N LYS A 449 -40.05 11.29 2.16
CA LYS A 449 -38.88 10.88 2.98
C LYS A 449 -37.67 11.75 2.68
N TRP A 450 -37.32 11.99 1.40
CA TRP A 450 -36.25 12.91 1.02
C TRP A 450 -36.48 14.32 1.58
N ILE A 451 -37.69 14.85 1.46
CA ILE A 451 -38.01 16.19 2.00
C ILE A 451 -37.80 16.22 3.53
N ILE A 452 -38.27 15.19 4.23
CA ILE A 452 -38.12 15.06 5.69
C ILE A 452 -36.61 15.04 6.07
N ASP A 453 -35.83 14.21 5.39
CA ASP A 453 -34.37 14.07 5.66
C ASP A 453 -33.64 15.39 5.39
N GLU A 454 -33.99 16.09 4.30
CA GLU A 454 -33.44 17.41 4.01
C GLU A 454 -33.73 18.43 5.11
N HIS A 455 -34.87 18.32 5.77
CA HIS A 455 -35.27 19.18 6.89
C HIS A 455 -34.80 18.66 8.25
N ARG A 456 -33.93 17.65 8.28
CA ARG A 456 -33.42 16.99 9.53
C ARG A 456 -34.56 16.49 10.41
N GLY A 457 -35.67 16.11 9.78
CA GLY A 457 -36.84 15.54 10.44
C GLY A 457 -36.81 14.02 10.52
N SER A 458 -37.85 13.46 11.10
CA SER A 458 -38.11 12.02 11.11
C SER A 458 -39.57 11.72 10.85
N VAL A 459 -39.88 10.50 10.44
CA VAL A 459 -41.26 10.05 10.25
C VAL A 459 -41.49 8.79 11.07
N GLU A 460 -42.61 8.81 11.79
CA GLU A 460 -43.13 7.67 12.53
C GLU A 460 -44.39 7.15 11.82
N VAL A 461 -44.53 5.83 11.72
CA VAL A 461 -45.65 5.19 11.06
C VAL A 461 -46.31 4.19 12.02
N VAL A 462 -47.58 4.42 12.32
CA VAL A 462 -48.37 3.52 13.13
C VAL A 462 -49.50 3.00 12.26
N THR A 463 -49.56 1.70 12.00
CA THR A 463 -50.52 1.11 11.07
C THR A 463 -50.97 -0.27 11.51
N LYS A 464 -52.20 -0.62 11.14
CA LYS A 464 -52.72 -1.96 11.33
C LYS A 464 -53.71 -2.30 10.20
N PRO A 465 -53.62 -3.47 9.58
CA PRO A 465 -54.57 -3.89 8.54
C PRO A 465 -56.02 -3.73 8.99
N GLY A 466 -56.83 -3.07 8.17
CA GLY A 466 -58.27 -2.79 8.40
C GLY A 466 -58.56 -1.74 9.48
N LYS A 467 -57.58 -1.05 10.02
CA LYS A 467 -57.74 0.01 11.03
C LYS A 467 -57.22 1.39 10.59
N GLY A 468 -56.53 1.44 9.46
CA GLY A 468 -55.94 2.66 8.94
C GLY A 468 -54.45 2.84 9.28
N THR A 469 -53.95 4.04 8.98
CA THR A 469 -52.54 4.42 9.17
C THR A 469 -52.43 5.82 9.75
N SER A 470 -51.46 6.01 10.64
CA SER A 470 -51.03 7.31 11.14
C SER A 470 -49.61 7.57 10.67
N PHE A 471 -49.36 8.64 9.92
CA PHE A 471 -48.06 9.16 9.63
C PHE A 471 -47.80 10.38 10.50
N ILE A 472 -46.70 10.40 11.26
CA ILE A 472 -46.31 11.54 12.10
C ILE A 472 -44.94 12.01 11.61
N VAL A 473 -44.89 13.21 11.06
CA VAL A 473 -43.66 13.83 10.60
C VAL A 473 -43.16 14.78 11.67
N TRP A 474 -42.03 14.49 12.25
CA TRP A 474 -41.33 15.30 13.25
C TRP A 474 -40.34 16.22 12.58
N LEU A 475 -40.45 17.55 12.82
CA LEU A 475 -39.58 18.58 12.32
C LEU A 475 -38.93 19.32 13.50
N PRO A 476 -37.64 19.62 13.47
CA PRO A 476 -36.97 20.41 14.49
C PRO A 476 -37.46 21.87 14.44
N LEU A 477 -37.87 22.42 15.60
CA LEU A 477 -38.23 23.81 15.72
C LEU A 477 -36.98 24.73 15.58
N ALA A 478 -37.15 25.82 14.86
CA ALA A 478 -36.13 26.84 14.82
C ALA A 478 -36.18 27.64 16.13
N THR A 479 -35.08 27.71 16.85
CA THR A 479 -34.95 28.64 18.00
C THR A 479 -34.76 30.03 17.42
N VAL A 480 -35.74 30.89 17.60
CA VAL A 480 -35.61 32.33 17.29
C VAL A 480 -34.87 32.98 18.46
N ASP A 481 -33.52 32.76 18.53
CA ASP A 481 -32.70 33.55 19.41
C ASP A 481 -32.55 34.96 18.80
N GLY A 482 -32.80 35.99 19.59
CA GLY A 482 -32.77 37.40 19.16
C GLY A 482 -31.37 37.94 18.75
N SER A 483 -30.39 37.07 18.53
CA SER A 483 -29.10 37.36 17.94
C SER A 483 -29.05 36.73 16.56
N GLY A 484 -29.17 37.51 15.52
CA GLY A 484 -29.20 37.12 14.08
C GLY A 484 -28.10 36.22 13.54
N ASP A 485 -27.56 35.32 14.35
CA ASP A 485 -26.62 34.27 13.94
C ASP A 485 -27.36 32.93 13.73
N TYR A 486 -27.45 32.49 12.49
CA TYR A 486 -28.01 31.21 12.07
C TYR A 486 -27.02 30.07 12.34
N PRO A 487 -27.43 28.96 12.99
CA PRO A 487 -26.58 27.77 13.03
C PRO A 487 -26.49 27.16 11.61
N VAL A 488 -25.26 27.05 11.12
CA VAL A 488 -24.84 26.42 9.86
C VAL A 488 -25.05 24.90 9.93
#